data_5612eb188389acc514d12284ba120fa6
#
_entry.id   5612eb188389acc514d12284ba120fa6
#
_cell.length_a   1.000
_cell.length_b   1.000
_cell.length_c   1.000
_cell.angle_alpha   90.00
_cell.angle_beta   90.00
_cell.angle_gamma   90.00
#
_symmetry.space_group_name_H-M   'P 1'
#
loop_
_entity.id
_entity.type
_entity.pdbx_description
1 polymer ?
#
loop_
_entity_poly.entity_id
_entity_poly.type
_entity_poly.pdbx_seq_one_letter_code
_entity_poly.pdbx_strand_id
1 'polypeptide(L)'
;MPGRGLLLDPFPGSGPHGGAERPVRRGRIVDPESCGRLLGRIADAALGPDRSDSVIVLSHPVLAGAEHRTAARALLAALGTTRVLVLSSARAAAAYAGPRETGPLLVVDMGAELTEVTLLVGGLVADARQAESGLDDLDGLDPATFPTVLGRTVLDMITSMWRHDRHGAIRGALRKGPVLAGGGALRSDVTDHLARCLGTRVRLADDPSTTVVRGAGQILSSVLRHRPTPPERSGHPR
;
A
#
# COMPACT_ATOMS: atom_id res chain seq x y z
N MET A 1 4.31 -22.12 -17.51
CA MET A 1 3.47 -20.94 -17.85
C MET A 1 3.82 -19.86 -16.87
N PRO A 2 4.20 -18.62 -17.25
CA PRO A 2 4.38 -17.54 -16.29
C PRO A 2 3.02 -17.22 -15.68
N GLY A 3 2.96 -17.19 -14.33
CA GLY A 3 1.75 -16.93 -13.57
C GLY A 3 1.11 -15.62 -14.02
N ARG A 4 -0.17 -15.66 -14.34
CA ARG A 4 -0.98 -14.47 -14.58
C ARG A 4 -1.14 -13.75 -13.24
N GLY A 5 -0.48 -12.62 -13.06
CA GLY A 5 -0.73 -11.70 -11.95
C GLY A 5 -1.79 -10.69 -12.38
N LEU A 6 -2.92 -10.64 -11.70
CA LEU A 6 -3.88 -9.54 -11.82
C LEU A 6 -3.64 -8.58 -10.66
N LEU A 7 -3.33 -7.34 -11.00
CA LEU A 7 -3.25 -6.24 -10.06
C LEU A 7 -4.65 -5.64 -9.97
N LEU A 8 -5.28 -5.76 -8.82
CA LEU A 8 -6.56 -5.14 -8.55
C LEU A 8 -6.39 -4.20 -7.37
N ASP A 9 -6.80 -2.97 -7.58
CA ASP A 9 -7.22 -2.11 -6.49
C ASP A 9 -8.65 -2.56 -6.12
N PRO A 10 -8.86 -3.22 -4.98
CA PRO A 10 -10.19 -3.65 -4.59
C PRO A 10 -11.12 -2.49 -4.27
N PHE A 11 -10.60 -1.27 -4.28
CA PHE A 11 -11.33 -0.05 -3.96
C PHE A 11 -11.19 0.96 -5.10
N PRO A 12 -11.92 0.78 -6.23
CA PRO A 12 -11.99 1.83 -7.23
C PRO A 12 -12.47 3.10 -6.54
N GLY A 13 -11.72 4.17 -6.73
CA GLY A 13 -11.99 5.47 -6.14
C GLY A 13 -13.46 5.84 -6.24
N SER A 14 -13.96 6.49 -5.22
CA SER A 14 -15.33 6.96 -5.03
C SER A 14 -15.85 7.67 -6.28
N GLY A 15 -16.48 6.90 -7.18
CA GLY A 15 -17.45 7.45 -8.11
C GLY A 15 -18.76 7.72 -7.35
N PRO A 16 -19.59 8.69 -7.77
CA PRO A 16 -20.85 9.03 -7.12
C PRO A 16 -21.93 7.96 -7.39
N HIS A 17 -21.70 6.72 -6.97
CA HIS A 17 -22.64 5.62 -7.12
C HIS A 17 -23.04 5.11 -5.76
N GLY A 18 -24.33 5.36 -5.48
CA GLY A 18 -24.99 5.03 -4.25
C GLY A 18 -24.84 3.57 -3.83
N GLY A 19 -24.74 3.37 -2.52
CA GLY A 19 -25.07 2.11 -1.85
C GLY A 19 -24.09 0.95 -1.98
N ALA A 20 -22.91 1.10 -2.56
CA ALA A 20 -21.93 0.02 -2.58
C ALA A 20 -21.44 -0.25 -1.15
N GLU A 21 -21.70 -1.46 -0.66
CA GLU A 21 -21.15 -1.95 0.59
C GLU A 21 -19.63 -1.75 0.58
N ARG A 22 -19.12 -0.93 1.50
CA ARG A 22 -17.68 -0.72 1.68
C ARG A 22 -17.23 -1.61 2.84
N PRO A 23 -16.81 -2.86 2.59
CA PRO A 23 -16.46 -3.81 3.63
C PRO A 23 -15.14 -3.47 4.35
N VAL A 24 -14.39 -2.53 3.79
CA VAL A 24 -13.20 -1.97 4.41
C VAL A 24 -13.38 -0.47 4.59
N ARG A 25 -13.09 0.01 5.79
CA ARG A 25 -13.19 1.42 6.16
C ARG A 25 -11.93 1.82 6.91
N ARG A 26 -11.35 2.98 6.56
CA ARG A 26 -10.15 3.51 7.21
C ARG A 26 -9.05 2.46 7.40
N GLY A 27 -8.87 1.63 6.36
CA GLY A 27 -7.88 0.55 6.35
C GLY A 27 -8.22 -0.66 7.21
N ARG A 28 -9.46 -0.79 7.72
CA ARG A 28 -9.92 -1.91 8.55
C ARG A 28 -11.06 -2.67 7.88
N ILE A 29 -11.03 -4.00 7.98
CA ILE A 29 -12.16 -4.85 7.56
C ILE A 29 -13.27 -4.67 8.60
N VAL A 30 -14.38 -4.04 8.20
CA VAL A 30 -15.55 -3.79 9.08
C VAL A 30 -16.66 -4.78 8.81
N ASP A 31 -16.69 -5.39 7.63
CA ASP A 31 -17.62 -6.45 7.24
C ASP A 31 -16.84 -7.59 6.58
N PRO A 32 -16.40 -8.61 7.37
CA PRO A 32 -15.64 -9.74 6.85
C PRO A 32 -16.40 -10.55 5.78
N GLU A 33 -17.72 -10.68 5.91
CA GLU A 33 -18.53 -11.47 4.98
C GLU A 33 -18.61 -10.79 3.60
N SER A 34 -18.96 -9.51 3.55
CA SER A 34 -18.95 -8.74 2.30
C SER A 34 -17.55 -8.63 1.70
N CYS A 35 -16.51 -8.48 2.55
CA CYS A 35 -15.12 -8.49 2.10
C CYS A 35 -14.77 -9.82 1.44
N GLY A 36 -15.12 -10.95 2.05
CA GLY A 36 -14.91 -12.29 1.50
C GLY A 36 -15.61 -12.50 0.17
N ARG A 37 -16.90 -12.08 0.06
CA ARG A 37 -17.64 -12.13 -1.21
C ARG A 37 -16.98 -11.30 -2.31
N LEU A 38 -16.52 -10.10 -1.99
CA LEU A 38 -15.83 -9.22 -2.94
C LEU A 38 -14.53 -9.86 -3.41
N LEU A 39 -13.69 -10.31 -2.49
CA LEU A 39 -12.43 -10.98 -2.80
C LEU A 39 -12.65 -12.26 -3.62
N GLY A 40 -13.69 -13.02 -3.32
CA GLY A 40 -14.11 -14.21 -4.10
C GLY A 40 -14.37 -13.85 -5.55
N ARG A 41 -15.24 -12.86 -5.82
CA ARG A 41 -15.54 -12.40 -7.19
C ARG A 41 -14.29 -11.94 -7.94
N ILE A 42 -13.43 -11.19 -7.26
CA ILE A 42 -12.16 -10.71 -7.82
C ILE A 42 -11.27 -11.90 -8.19
N ALA A 43 -11.13 -12.87 -7.27
CA ALA A 43 -10.31 -14.05 -7.50
C ALA A 43 -10.88 -14.95 -8.61
N ASP A 44 -12.20 -15.11 -8.70
CA ASP A 44 -12.86 -15.84 -9.79
C ASP A 44 -12.56 -15.23 -11.15
N ALA A 45 -12.69 -13.92 -11.25
CA ALA A 45 -12.42 -13.18 -12.48
C ALA A 45 -10.93 -13.24 -12.89
N ALA A 46 -10.02 -13.22 -11.91
CA ALA A 46 -8.59 -13.16 -12.15
C ALA A 46 -7.92 -14.50 -12.36
N LEU A 47 -8.28 -15.48 -11.56
CA LEU A 47 -7.59 -16.77 -11.42
C LEU A 47 -8.43 -17.93 -11.95
N GLY A 48 -9.74 -17.75 -12.05
CA GLY A 48 -10.67 -18.81 -12.35
C GLY A 48 -10.98 -19.73 -11.15
N PRO A 49 -11.65 -20.87 -11.39
CA PRO A 49 -12.12 -21.76 -10.30
C PRO A 49 -10.98 -22.54 -9.63
N ASP A 50 -9.95 -22.94 -10.38
CA ASP A 50 -8.78 -23.63 -9.81
C ASP A 50 -7.70 -22.62 -9.42
N ARG A 51 -7.47 -22.49 -8.12
CA ARG A 51 -6.54 -21.54 -7.52
C ARG A 51 -5.43 -22.21 -6.73
N SER A 52 -5.35 -23.55 -6.81
CA SER A 52 -4.42 -24.37 -6.03
C SER A 52 -2.96 -23.98 -6.23
N ASP A 53 -2.58 -23.49 -7.42
CA ASP A 53 -1.22 -23.04 -7.74
C ASP A 53 -1.05 -21.50 -7.66
N SER A 54 -2.04 -20.81 -7.13
CA SER A 54 -2.02 -19.35 -7.07
C SER A 54 -1.33 -18.80 -5.83
N VAL A 55 -0.69 -17.66 -5.98
CA VAL A 55 -0.10 -16.87 -4.88
C VAL A 55 -0.76 -15.50 -4.86
N ILE A 56 -1.29 -15.11 -3.72
CA ILE A 56 -1.86 -13.77 -3.51
C ILE A 56 -0.90 -12.93 -2.67
N VAL A 57 -0.73 -11.67 -3.03
CA VAL A 57 -0.08 -10.67 -2.19
C VAL A 57 -1.14 -9.76 -1.61
N LEU A 58 -1.14 -9.64 -0.28
CA LEU A 58 -1.93 -8.67 0.46
C LEU A 58 -1.05 -7.51 0.89
N SER A 59 -1.40 -6.31 0.48
CA SER A 59 -0.90 -5.09 1.07
C SER A 59 -1.85 -4.59 2.15
N HIS A 60 -1.31 -4.13 3.28
CA HIS A 60 -2.10 -3.61 4.40
C HIS A 60 -1.50 -2.30 4.92
N PRO A 61 -2.29 -1.45 5.61
CA PRO A 61 -1.79 -0.27 6.29
C PRO A 61 -0.67 -0.62 7.26
N VAL A 62 0.35 0.24 7.35
CA VAL A 62 1.56 -0.05 8.13
C VAL A 62 1.25 -0.32 9.60
N LEU A 63 0.30 0.44 10.18
CA LEU A 63 -0.10 0.31 11.57
C LEU A 63 -1.28 -0.65 11.78
N ALA A 64 -1.65 -1.45 10.77
CA ALA A 64 -2.68 -2.48 10.94
C ALA A 64 -2.29 -3.47 12.04
N GLY A 65 -3.18 -3.67 13.00
CA GLY A 65 -2.98 -4.57 14.13
C GLY A 65 -2.83 -6.05 13.72
N ALA A 66 -2.35 -6.87 14.65
CA ALA A 66 -2.17 -8.31 14.40
C ALA A 66 -3.49 -9.02 14.06
N GLU A 67 -4.58 -8.66 14.75
CA GLU A 67 -5.92 -9.19 14.51
C GLU A 67 -6.39 -8.91 13.09
N HIS A 68 -6.23 -7.65 12.63
CA HIS A 68 -6.58 -7.27 11.26
C HIS A 68 -5.81 -8.09 10.23
N ARG A 69 -4.49 -8.25 10.41
CA ARG A 69 -3.66 -9.05 9.50
C ARG A 69 -4.05 -10.52 9.51
N THR A 70 -4.43 -11.05 10.67
CA THR A 70 -4.90 -12.43 10.81
C THR A 70 -6.24 -12.63 10.12
N ALA A 71 -7.20 -11.72 10.32
CA ALA A 71 -8.50 -11.76 9.65
C ALA A 71 -8.35 -11.66 8.13
N ALA A 72 -7.53 -10.74 7.64
CA ALA A 72 -7.26 -10.59 6.22
C ALA A 72 -6.60 -11.84 5.61
N ARG A 73 -5.67 -12.47 6.32
CA ARG A 73 -5.07 -13.75 5.88
C ARG A 73 -6.09 -14.87 5.83
N ALA A 74 -6.98 -14.97 6.82
CA ALA A 74 -8.03 -16.00 6.86
C ALA A 74 -8.98 -15.86 5.67
N LEU A 75 -9.42 -14.64 5.35
CA LEU A 75 -10.27 -14.36 4.18
C LEU A 75 -9.59 -14.79 2.87
N LEU A 76 -8.30 -14.49 2.72
CA LEU A 76 -7.56 -14.87 1.50
C LEU A 76 -7.24 -16.36 1.43
N ALA A 77 -6.97 -17.00 2.57
CA ALA A 77 -6.77 -18.46 2.63
C ALA A 77 -8.05 -19.22 2.24
N ALA A 78 -9.22 -18.69 2.61
CA ALA A 78 -10.51 -19.28 2.24
C ALA A 78 -10.76 -19.26 0.70
N LEU A 79 -9.98 -18.50 -0.07
CA LEU A 79 -10.04 -18.50 -1.54
C LEU A 79 -9.40 -19.75 -2.18
N GLY A 80 -8.78 -20.64 -1.40
CA GLY A 80 -8.16 -21.87 -1.91
C GLY A 80 -6.81 -21.66 -2.62
N THR A 81 -6.08 -20.58 -2.29
CA THR A 81 -4.76 -20.30 -2.87
C THR A 81 -3.64 -20.98 -2.11
N THR A 82 -2.55 -21.35 -2.81
CA THR A 82 -1.39 -22.05 -2.19
C THR A 82 -0.69 -21.19 -1.14
N ARG A 83 -0.59 -19.89 -1.37
CA ARG A 83 0.18 -19.00 -0.50
C ARG A 83 -0.40 -17.58 -0.49
N VAL A 84 -0.41 -16.99 0.70
CA VAL A 84 -0.67 -15.57 0.91
C VAL A 84 0.60 -14.91 1.43
N LEU A 85 1.13 -13.94 0.68
CA LEU A 85 2.20 -13.07 1.11
C LEU A 85 1.59 -11.78 1.67
N VAL A 86 2.11 -11.31 2.79
CA VAL A 86 1.59 -10.10 3.45
C VAL A 86 2.72 -9.09 3.59
N LEU A 87 2.45 -7.86 3.15
CA LEU A 87 3.41 -6.76 3.24
C LEU A 87 2.71 -5.43 3.54
N SER A 88 3.45 -4.45 4.03
CA SER A 88 2.88 -3.12 4.26
C SER A 88 2.78 -2.31 2.98
N SER A 89 1.77 -1.42 2.90
CA SER A 89 1.56 -0.44 1.83
C SER A 89 2.84 0.33 1.51
N ALA A 90 3.53 0.85 2.52
CA ALA A 90 4.75 1.63 2.35
C ALA A 90 5.89 0.83 1.71
N ARG A 91 6.06 -0.46 2.04
CA ARG A 91 7.08 -1.30 1.40
C ARG A 91 6.74 -1.58 -0.06
N ALA A 92 5.48 -1.79 -0.35
CA ALA A 92 5.01 -1.95 -1.72
C ALA A 92 5.24 -0.66 -2.52
N ALA A 93 4.80 0.49 -2.02
CA ALA A 93 5.01 1.77 -2.67
C ALA A 93 6.50 2.06 -2.92
N ALA A 94 7.37 1.80 -1.94
CA ALA A 94 8.80 1.97 -2.08
C ALA A 94 9.43 1.05 -3.14
N ALA A 95 8.93 -0.16 -3.30
CA ALA A 95 9.42 -1.08 -4.31
C ALA A 95 9.14 -0.59 -5.74
N TYR A 96 8.04 0.12 -5.95
CA TYR A 96 7.65 0.62 -7.27
C TYR A 96 8.18 2.02 -7.56
N ALA A 97 7.94 2.96 -6.68
CA ALA A 97 8.22 4.38 -6.88
C ALA A 97 9.44 4.89 -6.08
N GLY A 98 10.02 4.05 -5.24
CA GLY A 98 11.18 4.42 -4.43
C GLY A 98 12.46 4.58 -5.25
N PRO A 99 13.43 5.35 -4.73
CA PRO A 99 14.75 5.45 -5.34
C PRO A 99 15.47 4.10 -5.27
N ARG A 100 16.28 3.79 -6.27
CA ARG A 100 17.14 2.59 -6.27
C ARG A 100 18.29 2.68 -5.26
N GLU A 101 18.56 3.88 -4.75
CA GLU A 101 19.61 4.14 -3.77
C GLU A 101 19.22 3.64 -2.38
N THR A 102 20.17 3.08 -1.67
CA THR A 102 20.00 2.65 -0.29
C THR A 102 19.90 3.86 0.67
N GLY A 103 19.30 3.63 1.84
CA GLY A 103 19.20 4.61 2.92
C GLY A 103 17.77 4.92 3.32
N PRO A 104 17.56 5.89 4.23
CA PRO A 104 16.22 6.21 4.71
C PRO A 104 15.34 6.78 3.58
N LEU A 105 14.07 6.38 3.59
CA LEU A 105 13.05 6.81 2.65
C LEU A 105 11.75 7.10 3.40
N LEU A 106 11.13 8.22 3.08
CA LEU A 106 9.80 8.57 3.55
C LEU A 106 8.77 8.22 2.47
N VAL A 107 7.73 7.51 2.84
CA VAL A 107 6.58 7.21 2.00
C VAL A 107 5.37 7.89 2.60
N VAL A 108 4.64 8.65 1.79
CA VAL A 108 3.38 9.30 2.14
C VAL A 108 2.30 8.72 1.26
N ASP A 109 1.37 7.98 1.84
CA ASP A 109 0.24 7.37 1.15
C ASP A 109 -1.05 8.11 1.54
N MET A 110 -1.64 8.81 0.58
CA MET A 110 -2.85 9.62 0.76
C MET A 110 -4.02 8.93 0.07
N GLY A 111 -4.69 8.04 0.80
CA GLY A 111 -5.84 7.29 0.31
C GLY A 111 -7.17 8.04 0.39
N ALA A 112 -8.25 7.32 0.13
CA ALA A 112 -9.62 7.84 0.22
C ALA A 112 -10.04 8.16 1.66
N GLU A 113 -9.76 7.26 2.59
CA GLU A 113 -10.19 7.35 3.99
C GLU A 113 -9.03 7.28 5.00
N LEU A 114 -7.80 7.12 4.52
CA LEU A 114 -6.61 6.94 5.37
C LEU A 114 -5.41 7.63 4.75
N THR A 115 -4.66 8.36 5.56
CA THR A 115 -3.36 8.91 5.18
C THR A 115 -2.29 8.33 6.09
N GLU A 116 -1.21 7.81 5.49
CA GLU A 116 -0.09 7.21 6.19
C GLU A 116 1.23 7.92 5.86
N VAL A 117 2.09 8.08 6.86
CA VAL A 117 3.48 8.51 6.67
C VAL A 117 4.38 7.47 7.30
N THR A 118 5.28 6.89 6.51
CA THR A 118 6.16 5.82 6.95
C THR A 118 7.62 6.13 6.62
N LEU A 119 8.48 6.00 7.62
CA LEU A 119 9.93 6.00 7.45
C LEU A 119 10.42 4.57 7.25
N LEU A 120 11.07 4.33 6.13
CA LEU A 120 11.78 3.09 5.85
C LEU A 120 13.29 3.29 6.01
N VAL A 121 13.96 2.36 6.68
CA VAL A 121 15.42 2.29 6.78
C VAL A 121 15.86 0.88 6.39
N GLY A 122 16.71 0.76 5.38
CA GLY A 122 17.09 -0.55 4.85
C GLY A 122 15.91 -1.38 4.32
N GLY A 123 14.83 -0.73 3.85
CA GLY A 123 13.61 -1.39 3.39
C GLY A 123 12.69 -1.90 4.50
N LEU A 124 13.01 -1.65 5.76
CA LEU A 124 12.20 -2.00 6.93
C LEU A 124 11.52 -0.76 7.49
N VAL A 125 10.32 -0.94 8.06
CA VAL A 125 9.60 0.13 8.74
C VAL A 125 10.35 0.48 10.03
N ALA A 126 10.84 1.71 10.10
CA ALA A 126 11.52 2.25 11.28
C ALA A 126 10.57 3.09 12.15
N ASP A 127 9.68 3.86 11.54
CA ASP A 127 8.64 4.63 12.23
C ASP A 127 7.45 4.83 11.27
N ALA A 128 6.25 4.99 11.82
CA ALA A 128 5.04 5.24 11.05
C ALA A 128 4.03 6.07 11.84
N ARG A 129 3.25 6.85 11.11
CA ARG A 129 2.07 7.57 11.60
C ARG A 129 0.93 7.38 10.62
N GLN A 130 -0.30 7.42 11.15
CA GLN A 130 -1.49 7.42 10.31
C GLN A 130 -2.52 8.40 10.86
N ALA A 131 -3.33 8.92 9.94
CA ALA A 131 -4.52 9.68 10.24
C ALA A 131 -5.71 8.99 9.55
N GLU A 132 -6.77 8.77 10.30
CA GLU A 132 -8.03 8.23 9.78
C GLU A 132 -8.78 9.34 9.03
N SER A 133 -8.11 9.94 8.07
CA SER A 133 -8.64 10.94 7.15
C SER A 133 -7.97 10.82 5.78
N GLY A 134 -8.71 11.12 4.73
CA GLY A 134 -8.25 11.04 3.36
C GLY A 134 -9.09 11.91 2.43
N LEU A 135 -9.14 11.57 1.15
CA LEU A 135 -9.84 12.35 0.15
C LEU A 135 -11.37 12.42 0.39
N ASP A 136 -11.97 11.32 0.84
CA ASP A 136 -13.42 11.26 1.08
C ASP A 136 -13.87 12.19 2.22
N ASP A 137 -12.97 12.51 3.16
CA ASP A 137 -13.25 13.45 4.24
C ASP A 137 -13.18 14.93 3.79
N LEU A 138 -12.77 15.18 2.54
CA LEU A 138 -12.76 16.51 1.95
C LEU A 138 -14.08 16.83 1.24
N ASP A 139 -14.93 15.85 1.03
CA ASP A 139 -16.23 16.03 0.39
C ASP A 139 -17.04 17.09 1.16
N GLY A 140 -17.54 18.10 0.42
CA GLY A 140 -18.28 19.22 0.99
C GLY A 140 -17.42 20.40 1.47
N LEU A 141 -16.09 20.30 1.46
CA LEU A 141 -15.20 21.44 1.70
C LEU A 141 -14.97 22.21 0.41
N ASP A 142 -14.53 23.47 0.56
CA ASP A 142 -14.03 24.26 -0.58
C ASP A 142 -12.76 23.58 -1.16
N PRO A 143 -12.76 23.23 -2.45
CA PRO A 143 -11.61 22.61 -3.10
C PRO A 143 -10.29 23.37 -2.93
N ALA A 144 -10.33 24.70 -2.79
CA ALA A 144 -9.15 25.50 -2.54
C ALA A 144 -8.49 25.24 -1.18
N THR A 145 -9.21 24.64 -0.23
CA THR A 145 -8.69 24.30 1.11
C THR A 145 -8.04 22.91 1.16
N PHE A 146 -8.32 22.01 0.21
CA PHE A 146 -7.85 20.63 0.20
C PHE A 146 -6.34 20.50 0.36
N PRO A 147 -5.50 21.26 -0.41
CA PRO A 147 -4.05 21.17 -0.27
C PRO A 147 -3.58 21.48 1.15
N THR A 148 -4.22 22.48 1.78
CA THR A 148 -3.88 22.92 3.14
C THR A 148 -4.28 21.86 4.18
N VAL A 149 -5.46 21.25 4.05
CA VAL A 149 -5.96 20.25 5.00
C VAL A 149 -5.10 18.99 4.95
N LEU A 150 -4.97 18.38 3.75
CA LEU A 150 -4.13 17.18 3.58
C LEU A 150 -2.66 17.47 3.89
N GLY A 151 -2.15 18.61 3.41
CA GLY A 151 -0.77 19.03 3.65
C GLY A 151 -0.47 19.16 5.14
N ARG A 152 -1.36 19.78 5.92
CA ARG A 152 -1.22 19.92 7.37
C ARG A 152 -1.19 18.55 8.04
N THR A 153 -2.11 17.64 7.69
CA THR A 153 -2.13 16.28 8.23
C THR A 153 -0.79 15.57 8.03
N VAL A 154 -0.24 15.62 6.81
CA VAL A 154 1.06 15.01 6.50
C VAL A 154 2.20 15.68 7.26
N LEU A 155 2.22 17.02 7.31
CA LEU A 155 3.28 17.78 8.01
C LEU A 155 3.27 17.53 9.51
N ASP A 156 2.10 17.43 10.13
CA ASP A 156 1.97 17.12 11.57
C ASP A 156 2.52 15.73 11.87
N MET A 157 2.23 14.75 11.02
CA MET A 157 2.78 13.39 11.14
C MET A 157 4.31 13.41 10.99
N ILE A 158 4.86 14.06 9.97
CA ILE A 158 6.31 14.17 9.77
C ILE A 158 6.97 14.88 10.94
N THR A 159 6.38 15.97 11.43
CA THR A 159 6.87 16.72 12.58
C THR A 159 6.88 15.88 13.85
N SER A 160 5.82 15.09 14.07
CA SER A 160 5.77 14.13 15.16
C SER A 160 6.89 13.10 15.10
N MET A 161 7.13 12.53 13.92
CA MET A 161 8.24 11.57 13.70
C MET A 161 9.60 12.23 13.91
N TRP A 162 9.78 13.46 13.41
CA TRP A 162 11.03 14.23 13.56
C TRP A 162 11.43 14.45 15.01
N ARG A 163 10.47 14.75 15.87
CA ARG A 163 10.73 14.95 17.32
C ARG A 163 11.32 13.71 18.01
N HIS A 164 11.11 12.52 17.44
CA HIS A 164 11.58 11.23 17.96
C HIS A 164 12.78 10.68 17.18
N ASP A 165 13.19 11.35 16.10
CA ASP A 165 14.26 10.91 15.19
C ASP A 165 15.66 11.16 15.79
N ARG A 166 16.14 10.21 16.57
CA ARG A 166 17.47 10.28 17.23
C ARG A 166 18.64 10.13 16.27
N HIS A 167 18.42 9.66 15.05
CA HIS A 167 19.48 9.29 14.11
C HIS A 167 19.50 10.14 12.83
N GLY A 168 18.65 11.16 12.73
CA GLY A 168 18.56 12.04 11.56
C GLY A 168 18.05 11.32 10.31
N ALA A 169 17.34 10.19 10.46
CA ALA A 169 16.84 9.40 9.35
C ALA A 169 15.73 10.13 8.58
N ILE A 170 14.85 10.86 9.26
CA ILE A 170 13.81 11.71 8.63
C ILE A 170 14.47 12.78 7.76
N ARG A 171 15.50 13.46 8.29
CA ARG A 171 16.24 14.47 7.52
C ARG A 171 16.90 13.87 6.28
N GLY A 172 17.46 12.66 6.42
CA GLY A 172 18.02 11.92 5.30
C GLY A 172 16.99 11.57 4.24
N ALA A 173 15.82 11.12 4.66
CA ALA A 173 14.71 10.77 3.78
C ALA A 173 14.13 12.00 3.04
N LEU A 174 13.95 13.12 3.75
CA LEU A 174 13.47 14.38 3.15
C LEU A 174 14.44 14.91 2.08
N ARG A 175 15.78 14.83 2.29
CA ARG A 175 16.75 15.24 1.26
C ARG A 175 16.65 14.41 -0.02
N LYS A 176 16.22 13.14 0.07
CA LYS A 176 16.01 12.27 -1.10
C LYS A 176 14.71 12.54 -1.83
N GLY A 177 13.79 13.23 -1.18
CA GLY A 177 12.43 13.44 -1.61
C GLY A 177 11.52 12.27 -1.21
N PRO A 178 10.43 12.55 -0.47
CA PRO A 178 9.45 11.54 -0.11
C PRO A 178 8.75 10.99 -1.35
N VAL A 179 8.39 9.70 -1.30
CA VAL A 179 7.53 9.05 -2.28
C VAL A 179 6.08 9.32 -1.89
N LEU A 180 5.30 9.88 -2.82
CA LEU A 180 3.86 10.07 -2.65
C LEU A 180 3.10 8.98 -3.39
N ALA A 181 2.11 8.40 -2.73
CA ALA A 181 1.23 7.36 -3.23
C ALA A 181 -0.23 7.68 -2.86
N GLY A 182 -1.16 6.90 -3.42
CA GLY A 182 -2.59 7.05 -3.19
C GLY A 182 -3.24 8.10 -4.08
N GLY A 183 -4.57 8.15 -4.03
CA GLY A 183 -5.39 9.07 -4.85
C GLY A 183 -5.11 10.55 -4.58
N GLY A 184 -4.71 10.91 -3.35
CA GLY A 184 -4.33 12.29 -3.00
C GLY A 184 -3.10 12.79 -3.76
N ALA A 185 -2.21 11.89 -4.16
CA ALA A 185 -1.03 12.23 -4.94
C ALA A 185 -1.32 12.48 -6.44
N LEU A 186 -2.54 12.22 -6.92
CA LEU A 186 -3.01 12.62 -8.26
C LEU A 186 -3.32 14.13 -8.34
N ARG A 187 -3.48 14.77 -7.21
CA ARG A 187 -3.80 16.19 -7.12
C ARG A 187 -2.51 17.01 -7.12
N SER A 188 -2.23 17.68 -8.24
CA SER A 188 -1.03 18.53 -8.37
C SER A 188 -0.97 19.65 -7.34
N ASP A 189 -2.13 20.26 -7.00
CA ASP A 189 -2.23 21.30 -5.97
C ASP A 189 -1.79 20.81 -4.58
N VAL A 190 -2.12 19.56 -4.22
CA VAL A 190 -1.68 18.92 -2.97
C VAL A 190 -0.19 18.61 -3.00
N THR A 191 0.30 18.00 -4.09
CA THR A 191 1.72 17.63 -4.22
C THR A 191 2.63 18.86 -4.26
N ASP A 192 2.23 19.92 -4.95
CA ASP A 192 2.96 21.19 -4.99
C ASP A 192 2.95 21.89 -3.63
N HIS A 193 1.83 21.84 -2.91
CA HIS A 193 1.75 22.37 -1.55
C HIS A 193 2.70 21.63 -0.62
N LEU A 194 2.70 20.29 -0.64
CA LEU A 194 3.60 19.47 0.16
C LEU A 194 5.07 19.74 -0.20
N ALA A 195 5.43 19.79 -1.47
CA ALA A 195 6.80 20.06 -1.91
C ALA A 195 7.30 21.43 -1.40
N ARG A 196 6.45 22.46 -1.46
CA ARG A 196 6.76 23.79 -0.92
C ARG A 196 6.94 23.78 0.60
N CYS A 197 6.03 23.16 1.32
CA CYS A 197 6.08 23.11 2.79
C CYS A 197 7.27 22.29 3.32
N LEU A 198 7.61 21.19 2.62
CA LEU A 198 8.75 20.35 2.99
C LEU A 198 10.10 20.92 2.50
N GLY A 199 10.09 21.91 1.61
CA GLY A 199 11.30 22.49 1.03
C GLY A 199 12.11 21.48 0.21
N THR A 200 11.46 20.45 -0.34
CA THR A 200 12.12 19.40 -1.11
C THR A 200 11.24 18.90 -2.26
N ARG A 201 11.87 18.27 -3.25
CA ARG A 201 11.12 17.61 -4.32
C ARG A 201 10.41 16.37 -3.77
N VAL A 202 9.20 16.14 -4.24
CA VAL A 202 8.46 14.89 -4.01
C VAL A 202 8.65 13.95 -5.20
N ARG A 203 8.52 12.66 -4.97
CA ARG A 203 8.60 11.62 -6.00
C ARG A 203 7.20 11.05 -6.22
N LEU A 204 6.80 10.99 -7.47
CA LEU A 204 5.55 10.38 -7.91
C LEU A 204 5.85 9.20 -8.83
N ALA A 205 5.03 8.17 -8.76
CA ALA A 205 4.94 7.16 -9.81
C ALA A 205 4.09 7.72 -10.97
N ASP A 206 4.14 7.06 -12.13
CA ASP A 206 3.32 7.44 -13.30
C ASP A 206 1.82 7.45 -12.97
N ASP A 207 1.40 6.51 -12.13
CA ASP A 207 0.05 6.45 -11.55
C ASP A 207 0.15 6.24 -10.03
N PRO A 208 0.08 7.32 -9.25
CA PRO A 208 0.18 7.25 -7.80
C PRO A 208 -0.91 6.41 -7.13
N SER A 209 -2.11 6.33 -7.70
CA SER A 209 -3.23 5.56 -7.14
C SER A 209 -2.98 4.05 -7.16
N THR A 210 -2.19 3.56 -8.11
CA THR A 210 -1.85 2.15 -8.25
C THR A 210 -0.45 1.79 -7.72
N THR A 211 0.28 2.74 -7.15
CA THR A 211 1.67 2.57 -6.70
C THR A 211 1.84 1.36 -5.77
N VAL A 212 0.96 1.23 -4.78
CA VAL A 212 1.01 0.15 -3.79
C VAL A 212 0.78 -1.21 -4.46
N VAL A 213 -0.25 -1.34 -5.28
CA VAL A 213 -0.59 -2.62 -5.92
C VAL A 213 0.46 -3.03 -6.95
N ARG A 214 1.02 -2.08 -7.71
CA ARG A 214 2.12 -2.33 -8.65
C ARG A 214 3.38 -2.77 -7.93
N GLY A 215 3.73 -2.15 -6.82
CA GLY A 215 4.87 -2.55 -5.99
C GLY A 215 4.69 -3.93 -5.36
N ALA A 216 3.50 -4.26 -4.90
CA ALA A 216 3.16 -5.60 -4.44
C ALA A 216 3.38 -6.64 -5.54
N GLY A 217 2.97 -6.34 -6.79
CA GLY A 217 3.21 -7.19 -7.96
C GLY A 217 4.69 -7.36 -8.30
N GLN A 218 5.51 -6.31 -8.17
CA GLN A 218 6.97 -6.42 -8.37
C GLN A 218 7.62 -7.33 -7.33
N ILE A 219 7.23 -7.19 -6.06
CA ILE A 219 7.72 -8.05 -4.97
C ILE A 219 7.31 -9.49 -5.23
N LEU A 220 6.04 -9.75 -5.59
CA LEU A 220 5.56 -11.08 -5.94
C LEU A 220 6.38 -11.69 -7.07
N SER A 221 6.58 -10.94 -8.15
CA SER A 221 7.36 -11.39 -9.30
C SER A 221 8.81 -11.74 -8.94
N SER A 222 9.41 -10.97 -8.02
CA SER A 222 10.75 -11.26 -7.50
C SER A 222 10.77 -12.56 -6.71
N VAL A 223 9.82 -12.74 -5.79
CA VAL A 223 9.72 -13.96 -4.97
C VAL A 223 9.51 -15.22 -5.82
N LEU A 224 8.69 -15.12 -6.87
CA LEU A 224 8.42 -16.25 -7.76
C LEU A 224 9.64 -16.63 -8.60
N ARG A 225 10.44 -15.66 -9.05
CA ARG A 225 11.70 -15.94 -9.80
C ARG A 225 12.78 -16.60 -8.95
N HIS A 226 12.80 -16.35 -7.64
CA HIS A 226 13.80 -16.91 -6.73
C HIS A 226 13.31 -18.16 -6.01
N ARG A 227 12.28 -18.84 -6.50
CA ARG A 227 11.85 -20.13 -5.95
C ARG A 227 13.00 -21.15 -6.10
N PRO A 228 13.50 -21.76 -5.01
CA PRO A 228 14.43 -22.87 -5.14
C PRO A 228 13.75 -23.98 -5.93
N THR A 229 14.42 -24.51 -6.94
CA THR A 229 13.99 -25.72 -7.64
C THR A 229 13.90 -26.84 -6.60
N PRO A 230 12.78 -27.59 -6.53
CA PRO A 230 12.71 -28.73 -5.62
C PRO A 230 13.89 -29.67 -5.94
N PRO A 231 14.55 -30.25 -4.94
CA PRO A 231 15.59 -31.24 -5.19
C PRO A 231 14.99 -32.37 -6.03
N GLU A 232 15.62 -32.67 -7.17
CA GLU A 232 15.27 -33.85 -7.98
C GLU A 232 15.24 -35.05 -7.04
N ARG A 233 14.09 -35.73 -6.98
CA ARG A 233 14.00 -37.01 -6.29
C ARG A 233 14.97 -37.92 -7.00
N SER A 234 16.15 -38.12 -6.41
CA SER A 234 17.10 -39.17 -6.82
C SER A 234 16.35 -40.51 -6.77
N GLY A 235 15.95 -40.97 -7.96
CA GLY A 235 15.39 -42.27 -8.14
C GLY A 235 16.43 -43.30 -7.67
N HIS A 236 16.13 -44.00 -6.62
CA HIS A 236 16.87 -45.22 -6.26
C HIS A 236 16.55 -46.24 -7.34
N PRO A 237 17.54 -46.74 -8.13
CA PRO A 237 17.34 -47.95 -8.93
C PRO A 237 17.26 -49.14 -7.97
N ARG A 238 16.26 -49.99 -8.19
CA ARG A 238 16.18 -51.31 -7.60
C ARG A 238 17.21 -52.24 -8.21
#